data_809bc8452d062d5fbc45736d670d612f
#
_entry.id   809bc8452d062d5fbc45736d670d612f
#
_cell.length_a   1.000
_cell.length_b   1.000
_cell.length_c   1.000
_cell.angle_alpha   90.00
_cell.angle_beta   90.00
_cell.angle_gamma   90.00
#
_symmetry.space_group_name_H-M   'P 1'
#
loop_
_entity.id
_entity.type
_entity.pdbx_description
1 polymer ?
#
loop_
_entity_poly.entity_id
_entity_poly.type
_entity_poly.pdbx_seq_one_letter_code
_entity_poly.pdbx_strand_id
1 'polypeptide(L)' 'MAKLKLTQVKSQIGHSEAHRGTLRALGLGRIGKTNEIEESPVLDGMLRKVAHLVQVERS' A
#
# COMPACT_ATOMS: atom_id res chain seq x y z
N MET A 1 10.52 -15.89 -5.57
CA MET A 1 9.56 -14.82 -5.74
C MET A 1 9.47 -14.04 -4.45
N ALA A 2 9.58 -12.75 -4.54
CA ALA A 2 9.64 -11.90 -3.37
C ALA A 2 8.24 -11.43 -2.96
N LYS A 3 8.00 -11.45 -1.67
CA LYS A 3 6.79 -10.85 -1.11
C LYS A 3 7.17 -9.54 -0.44
N LEU A 4 6.28 -8.58 -0.56
CA LEU A 4 6.45 -7.29 0.09
C LEU A 4 5.46 -7.17 1.23
N LYS A 5 5.96 -6.74 2.38
CA LYS A 5 5.11 -6.45 3.52
C LYS A 5 4.81 -4.97 3.51
N LEU A 6 3.55 -4.63 3.43
CA LEU A 6 3.09 -3.25 3.36
C LEU A 6 2.42 -2.87 4.67
N THR A 7 2.82 -1.74 5.23
CA THR A 7 2.20 -1.23 6.45
C THR A 7 1.77 0.21 6.18
N GLN A 8 0.51 0.50 6.41
CA GLN A 8 0.04 1.87 6.27
C GLN A 8 0.48 2.68 7.48
N VAL A 9 1.28 3.71 7.24
CA VAL A 9 1.84 4.54 8.31
C VAL A 9 1.17 5.90 8.42
N LYS A 10 0.38 6.29 7.40
CA LYS A 10 -0.34 7.56 7.42
C LYS A 10 -1.77 7.35 6.97
N SER A 11 -2.68 8.19 7.47
CA SER A 11 -4.09 8.12 7.12
C SER A 11 -4.31 8.58 5.68
N GLN A 12 -5.27 7.94 4.99
CA GLN A 12 -5.69 8.37 3.67
C GLN A 12 -6.69 9.53 3.74
N ILE A 13 -7.09 9.94 4.94
CA ILE A 13 -8.04 11.03 5.10
C ILE A 13 -7.44 12.30 4.51
N GLY A 14 -8.21 12.97 3.64
CA GLY A 14 -7.73 14.16 2.94
C GLY A 14 -7.05 13.88 1.62
N HIS A 15 -6.82 12.62 1.28
CA HIS A 15 -6.25 12.23 -0.01
C HIS A 15 -7.36 11.89 -1.01
N SER A 16 -6.99 11.77 -2.29
CA SER A 16 -7.96 11.55 -3.35
C SER A 16 -8.58 10.16 -3.28
N GLU A 17 -9.72 10.01 -3.96
CA GLU A 17 -10.39 8.72 -4.09
C GLU A 17 -9.46 7.68 -4.71
N ALA A 18 -8.59 8.10 -5.63
CA ALA A 18 -7.65 7.19 -6.27
C ALA A 18 -6.71 6.56 -5.24
N HIS A 19 -6.23 7.34 -4.28
CA HIS A 19 -5.37 6.83 -3.23
C HIS A 19 -6.12 5.86 -2.33
N ARG A 20 -7.36 6.18 -1.99
CA ARG A 20 -8.18 5.30 -1.16
C ARG A 20 -8.44 3.98 -1.86
N GLY A 21 -8.78 4.04 -3.14
CA GLY A 21 -9.03 2.83 -3.93
C GLY A 21 -7.79 1.96 -4.01
N THR A 22 -6.63 2.58 -4.20
CA THR A 22 -5.37 1.85 -4.27
C THR A 22 -5.06 1.17 -2.93
N LEU A 23 -5.22 1.88 -1.82
CA LEU A 23 -5.00 1.28 -0.49
C LEU A 23 -5.94 0.13 -0.24
N ARG A 24 -7.20 0.26 -0.63
CA ARG A 24 -8.18 -0.80 -0.48
C ARG A 24 -7.79 -2.02 -1.30
N ALA A 25 -7.32 -1.82 -2.53
CA ALA A 25 -6.88 -2.90 -3.40
C ALA A 25 -5.67 -3.61 -2.81
N LEU A 26 -4.84 -2.90 -2.06
CA LEU A 26 -3.67 -3.48 -1.39
C LEU A 26 -4.03 -4.17 -0.08
N GLY A 27 -5.29 -4.13 0.32
CA GLY A 27 -5.71 -4.72 1.58
C GLY A 27 -5.46 -3.84 2.79
N LEU A 28 -5.17 -2.57 2.54
CA LEU A 28 -4.94 -1.59 3.59
C LEU A 28 -6.18 -0.69 3.69
N GLY A 29 -6.14 0.30 4.53
CA GLY A 29 -7.27 1.21 4.66
C GLY A 29 -7.28 1.97 5.98
N ARG A 30 -6.37 1.61 6.89
CA ARG A 30 -6.25 2.33 8.15
C ARG A 30 -4.80 2.29 8.60
N ILE A 31 -4.42 3.24 9.43
CA ILE A 31 -3.08 3.30 9.99
C ILE A 31 -2.80 2.03 10.79
N GLY A 32 -1.63 1.47 10.57
CA GLY A 32 -1.19 0.27 11.29
C GLY A 32 -1.61 -1.03 10.62
N LYS A 33 -2.45 -0.97 9.61
CA LYS A 33 -2.84 -2.18 8.90
C LYS A 33 -1.69 -2.69 8.05
N THR A 34 -1.48 -4.00 8.09
CA THR A 34 -0.38 -4.66 7.40
C THR A 34 -0.91 -5.71 6.45
N ASN A 35 -0.25 -5.87 5.31
CA ASN A 35 -0.59 -6.93 4.37
C ASN A 35 0.67 -7.36 3.64
N GLU A 36 0.71 -8.63 3.25
CA GLU A 36 1.81 -9.17 2.44
C GLU A 36 1.29 -9.48 1.05
N ILE A 37 1.98 -8.96 0.04
CA ILE A 37 1.57 -9.12 -1.36
C ILE A 37 2.78 -9.51 -2.17
N GLU A 38 2.59 -10.43 -3.11
CA GLU A 38 3.64 -10.85 -4.01
C GLU A 38 4.02 -9.69 -4.94
N GLU A 39 5.32 -9.46 -5.08
CA GLU A 39 5.82 -8.38 -5.92
C GLU A 39 5.45 -8.62 -7.39
N SER A 40 4.99 -7.56 -8.05
CA SER A 40 4.62 -7.61 -9.46
C SER A 40 4.70 -6.20 -10.05
N PRO A 41 4.78 -6.08 -11.39
CA PRO A 41 4.76 -4.76 -12.02
C PRO A 41 3.48 -3.98 -11.70
N VAL A 42 2.36 -4.66 -11.58
CA VAL A 42 1.09 -4.00 -11.23
C VAL A 42 1.18 -3.44 -9.82
N LEU A 43 1.73 -4.22 -8.89
CA LEU A 43 1.91 -3.78 -7.51
C LEU A 43 2.82 -2.55 -7.43
N ASP A 44 3.91 -2.55 -8.20
CA ASP A 44 4.84 -1.42 -8.22
C ASP A 44 4.12 -0.13 -8.63
N GLY A 45 3.26 -0.19 -9.64
CA GLY A 45 2.49 0.97 -10.07
C GLY A 45 1.54 1.47 -8.99
N MET A 46 0.92 0.56 -8.28
CA MET A 46 0.02 0.92 -7.18
C MET A 46 0.78 1.54 -6.01
N LEU A 47 1.95 0.98 -5.69
CA LEU A 47 2.77 1.49 -4.59
C LEU A 47 3.27 2.90 -4.84
N ARG A 48 3.60 3.23 -6.09
CA ARG A 48 4.05 4.58 -6.43
C ARG A 48 3.02 5.64 -6.05
N LYS A 49 1.74 5.31 -6.20
CA LYS A 49 0.66 6.25 -5.90
C LYS A 49 0.51 6.50 -4.40
N VAL A 50 0.82 5.50 -3.57
CA VAL A 50 0.59 5.59 -2.14
C VAL A 50 1.86 5.42 -1.32
N ALA A 51 3.03 5.52 -1.95
CA ALA A 51 4.30 5.30 -1.27
C ALA A 51 4.48 6.21 -0.05
N HIS A 52 3.92 7.42 -0.12
CA HIS A 52 4.01 8.37 0.98
C HIS A 52 3.09 8.01 2.16
N LEU A 53 2.24 7.02 1.99
CA LEU A 53 1.30 6.59 3.02
C LEU A 53 1.65 5.24 3.62
N VAL A 54 2.55 4.50 2.99
CA VAL A 54 2.86 3.13 3.40
C VAL A 54 4.36 2.94 3.55
N GLN A 55 4.72 1.96 4.35
CA GLN A 55 6.09 1.50 4.47
C GLN A 55 6.18 0.12 3.83
N VAL A 56 7.19 -0.09 3.01
CA VAL A 56 7.39 -1.34 2.28
C VAL A 56 8.60 -2.05 2.83
N GLU A 57 8.42 -3.31 3.18
CA GLU A 57 9.52 -4.16 3.63
C GLU A 57 9.55 -5.43 2.78
N ARG A 58 10.73 -5.88 2.45
CA ARG A 58 10.90 -7.16 1.76
C ARG A 58 11.02 -8.27 2.78
N SER A 59 10.28 -9.30 2.57
CA SER A 59 10.36 -10.47 3.43
C SER A 59 11.22 -11.56 2.80
#